data_b1ed051621d3b6f67074dc1b50040878
#
_entry.id   b1ed051621d3b6f67074dc1b50040878
#
_cell.length_a   1.000
_cell.length_b   1.000
_cell.length_c   1.000
_cell.angle_alpha   90.00
_cell.angle_beta   90.00
_cell.angle_gamma   90.00
#
_symmetry.space_group_name_H-M   'P 1'
#
loop_
_entity.id
_entity.type
_entity.pdbx_description
1 polymer ?
#
loop_
_entity_poly.entity_id
_entity_poly.type
_entity_poly.pdbx_seq_one_letter_code
_entity_poly.pdbx_strand_id
1 'polypeptide(L)'
;NKKRSISYYVRHHKNLPLDVRRSLIQKMDRLEHMIRTADAPYRKKRAYYNMLNHEISQNVKTYMSCITHDTLTVLELLDIREFEKSHKLNGDLSTFARGRLQQKLMSELNWYGYDYVEVPPDFTSQTCPVCGYHHGDNRSTVNSKLFKCGCCGYEDDADHVGAVNIRNRAADKELLKLFKDAKSHKEMQSSLVRLLDDRHLDWQMKQLKTPILQETGNVVSVL
;
A
#
# COMPACT_ATOMS: atom_id res chain seq x y z
N ASN A 1 9.15 4.61 -6.65
CA ASN A 1 7.94 3.79 -6.74
C ASN A 1 7.27 3.68 -5.38
N LYS A 2 5.97 3.93 -5.32
CA LYS A 2 5.22 4.05 -4.07
C LYS A 2 3.97 3.21 -4.14
N LYS A 3 3.36 2.90 -3.00
CA LYS A 3 2.06 2.27 -2.93
C LYS A 3 1.04 3.05 -3.75
N ARG A 4 0.15 2.34 -4.38
CA ARG A 4 -0.76 2.88 -5.40
C ARG A 4 -2.18 3.04 -4.91
N SER A 5 -2.40 3.37 -3.65
CA SER A 5 -3.69 3.91 -3.25
C SER A 5 -3.79 5.38 -3.63
N ILE A 6 -4.95 5.84 -4.09
CA ILE A 6 -5.18 7.25 -4.40
C ILE A 6 -4.86 8.12 -3.18
N SER A 7 -5.37 7.73 -2.01
CA SER A 7 -5.17 8.47 -0.77
C SER A 7 -3.70 8.67 -0.45
N TYR A 8 -2.89 7.60 -0.61
CA TYR A 8 -1.45 7.71 -0.42
C TYR A 8 -0.82 8.66 -1.43
N TYR A 9 -1.10 8.46 -2.72
CA TYR A 9 -0.51 9.26 -3.77
C TYR A 9 -0.81 10.75 -3.60
N VAL A 10 -2.08 11.10 -3.40
CA VAL A 10 -2.50 12.50 -3.21
C VAL A 10 -1.88 13.12 -1.96
N ARG A 11 -1.70 12.35 -0.87
CA ARG A 11 -1.03 12.85 0.35
C ARG A 11 0.44 13.15 0.16
N HIS A 12 1.15 12.34 -0.63
CA HIS A 12 2.62 12.37 -0.70
C HIS A 12 3.15 12.98 -1.99
N HIS A 13 2.27 13.48 -2.85
CA HIS A 13 2.69 14.14 -4.08
C HIS A 13 3.31 15.51 -3.76
N LYS A 14 4.60 15.67 -4.05
CA LYS A 14 5.37 16.85 -3.67
C LYS A 14 4.85 18.17 -4.29
N ASN A 15 4.27 18.09 -5.48
CA ASN A 15 3.81 19.25 -6.24
C ASN A 15 2.39 19.69 -5.93
N LEU A 16 1.66 18.93 -5.07
CA LEU A 16 0.32 19.33 -4.65
C LEU A 16 0.36 19.91 -3.23
N PRO A 17 -0.19 21.10 -2.99
CA PRO A 17 -0.39 21.65 -1.66
C PRO A 17 -1.15 20.68 -0.74
N LEU A 18 -0.85 20.71 0.55
CA LEU A 18 -1.39 19.74 1.51
C LEU A 18 -2.90 19.82 1.66
N ASP A 19 -3.45 21.03 1.61
CA ASP A 19 -4.88 21.33 1.63
C ASP A 19 -5.61 20.76 0.41
N VAL A 20 -5.04 20.94 -0.78
CA VAL A 20 -5.56 20.37 -2.03
C VAL A 20 -5.59 18.83 -1.96
N ARG A 21 -4.51 18.21 -1.46
CA ARG A 21 -4.45 16.76 -1.28
C ARG A 21 -5.53 16.24 -0.33
N ARG A 22 -5.71 16.90 0.81
CA ARG A 22 -6.76 16.54 1.78
C ARG A 22 -8.16 16.71 1.18
N SER A 23 -8.40 17.80 0.48
CA SER A 23 -9.69 18.05 -0.18
C SER A 23 -10.03 16.97 -1.20
N LEU A 24 -9.09 16.57 -2.05
CA LEU A 24 -9.30 15.51 -3.05
C LEU A 24 -9.63 14.16 -2.40
N ILE A 25 -8.90 13.78 -1.33
CA ILE A 25 -9.18 12.53 -0.60
C ILE A 25 -10.60 12.56 -0.01
N GLN A 26 -10.93 13.62 0.71
CA GLN A 26 -12.26 13.76 1.34
C GLN A 26 -13.38 13.71 0.31
N LYS A 27 -13.18 14.36 -0.85
CA LYS A 27 -14.16 14.37 -1.94
C LYS A 27 -14.38 12.96 -2.49
N MET A 28 -13.33 12.20 -2.69
CA MET A 28 -13.44 10.83 -3.19
C MET A 28 -14.12 9.89 -2.19
N ASP A 29 -13.70 9.95 -0.92
CA ASP A 29 -14.28 9.14 0.15
C ASP A 29 -15.78 9.45 0.32
N ARG A 30 -16.13 10.75 0.25
CA ARG A 30 -17.53 11.20 0.30
C ARG A 30 -18.35 10.68 -0.88
N LEU A 31 -17.83 10.78 -2.11
CA LEU A 31 -18.53 10.30 -3.31
C LEU A 31 -18.74 8.78 -3.27
N GLU A 32 -17.74 8.03 -2.86
CA GLU A 32 -17.84 6.59 -2.69
C GLU A 32 -18.89 6.22 -1.64
N HIS A 33 -18.90 6.88 -0.48
CA HIS A 33 -19.90 6.70 0.54
C HIS A 33 -21.32 7.01 0.02
N MET A 34 -21.49 8.12 -0.69
CA MET A 34 -22.77 8.52 -1.27
C MET A 34 -23.28 7.51 -2.30
N ILE A 35 -22.39 6.89 -3.09
CA ILE A 35 -22.79 5.84 -4.05
C ILE A 35 -23.26 4.59 -3.31
N ARG A 36 -22.57 4.19 -2.23
CA ARG A 36 -22.89 2.97 -1.47
C ARG A 36 -24.16 3.10 -0.65
N THR A 37 -24.38 4.24 0.00
CA THR A 37 -25.47 4.43 0.98
C THR A 37 -26.72 5.05 0.39
N ALA A 38 -26.66 5.59 -0.83
CA ALA A 38 -27.79 6.30 -1.40
C ALA A 38 -28.90 5.36 -1.87
N ASP A 39 -30.02 5.43 -1.21
CA ASP A 39 -31.34 5.03 -1.74
C ASP A 39 -31.85 6.12 -2.70
N ALA A 40 -31.00 6.48 -3.65
CA ALA A 40 -31.20 7.61 -4.53
C ALA A 40 -31.66 7.18 -5.92
N PRO A 41 -32.48 7.99 -6.62
CA PRO A 41 -32.84 7.73 -8.01
C PRO A 41 -31.60 7.48 -8.88
N TYR A 42 -31.69 6.59 -9.84
CA TYR A 42 -30.61 6.18 -10.75
C TYR A 42 -29.78 7.36 -11.30
N ARG A 43 -30.45 8.49 -11.63
CA ARG A 43 -29.78 9.70 -12.13
C ARG A 43 -28.77 10.28 -11.13
N LYS A 44 -29.11 10.31 -9.84
CA LYS A 44 -28.20 10.78 -8.77
C LYS A 44 -27.01 9.85 -8.61
N LYS A 45 -27.23 8.53 -8.55
CA LYS A 45 -26.16 7.53 -8.50
C LYS A 45 -25.20 7.69 -9.68
N ARG A 46 -25.74 7.85 -10.89
CA ARG A 46 -24.94 8.05 -12.10
C ARG A 46 -24.12 9.35 -12.05
N ALA A 47 -24.69 10.44 -11.53
CA ALA A 47 -23.97 11.70 -11.37
C ALA A 47 -22.77 11.55 -10.43
N TYR A 48 -22.94 10.94 -9.25
CA TYR A 48 -21.84 10.66 -8.32
C TYR A 48 -20.78 9.75 -8.92
N TYR A 49 -21.20 8.75 -9.66
CA TYR A 49 -20.31 7.83 -10.35
C TYR A 49 -19.46 8.55 -11.42
N ASN A 50 -20.06 9.47 -12.19
CA ASN A 50 -19.33 10.28 -13.15
C ASN A 50 -18.33 11.23 -12.46
N MET A 51 -18.71 11.81 -11.31
CA MET A 51 -17.80 12.64 -10.52
C MET A 51 -16.63 11.82 -9.98
N LEU A 52 -16.88 10.61 -9.46
CA LEU A 52 -15.83 9.70 -8.99
C LEU A 52 -14.87 9.34 -10.13
N ASN A 53 -15.38 9.03 -11.31
CA ASN A 53 -14.54 8.74 -12.49
C ASN A 53 -13.70 9.95 -12.92
N HIS A 54 -14.28 11.14 -12.83
CA HIS A 54 -13.53 12.36 -13.10
C HIS A 54 -12.37 12.54 -12.13
N GLU A 55 -12.61 12.40 -10.82
CA GLU A 55 -11.56 12.49 -9.80
C GLU A 55 -10.48 11.41 -9.98
N ILE A 56 -10.87 10.16 -10.27
CA ILE A 56 -9.94 9.08 -10.61
C ILE A 56 -9.07 9.48 -11.80
N SER A 57 -9.67 9.98 -12.87
CA SER A 57 -8.95 10.38 -14.08
C SER A 57 -7.97 11.52 -13.82
N GLN A 58 -8.35 12.51 -13.01
CA GLN A 58 -7.45 13.61 -12.63
C GLN A 58 -6.27 13.12 -11.80
N ASN A 59 -6.51 12.24 -10.83
CA ASN A 59 -5.43 11.66 -10.01
C ASN A 59 -4.46 10.81 -10.85
N VAL A 60 -4.98 10.03 -11.81
CA VAL A 60 -4.12 9.26 -12.72
C VAL A 60 -3.28 10.19 -13.59
N LYS A 61 -3.87 11.22 -14.20
CA LYS A 61 -3.12 12.22 -14.98
C LYS A 61 -2.02 12.88 -14.17
N THR A 62 -2.33 13.29 -12.94
CA THR A 62 -1.34 13.88 -12.03
C THR A 62 -0.21 12.89 -11.72
N TYR A 63 -0.51 11.61 -11.52
CA TYR A 63 0.52 10.59 -11.34
C TYR A 63 1.39 10.45 -12.60
N MET A 64 0.76 10.32 -13.77
CA MET A 64 1.47 10.17 -15.05
C MET A 64 2.41 11.35 -15.34
N SER A 65 2.03 12.57 -14.95
CA SER A 65 2.91 13.74 -15.10
C SER A 65 4.14 13.75 -14.20
N CYS A 66 4.23 12.85 -13.23
CA CYS A 66 5.31 12.78 -12.24
C CYS A 66 6.26 11.61 -12.44
N ILE A 67 5.97 10.73 -13.39
CA ILE A 67 6.81 9.58 -13.72
C ILE A 67 7.54 9.81 -15.03
N THR A 68 8.68 9.13 -15.16
CA THR A 68 9.49 9.07 -16.39
C THR A 68 9.58 7.62 -16.85
N HIS A 69 10.06 7.37 -18.06
CA HIS A 69 10.25 6.00 -18.56
C HIS A 69 11.21 5.15 -17.72
N ASP A 70 12.13 5.79 -16.98
CA ASP A 70 13.01 5.09 -16.04
C ASP A 70 12.33 4.75 -14.69
N THR A 71 11.05 5.10 -14.53
CA THR A 71 10.31 4.88 -13.30
C THR A 71 9.54 3.57 -13.37
N LEU A 72 9.92 2.57 -12.56
CA LEU A 72 9.11 1.38 -12.35
C LEU A 72 7.95 1.69 -11.39
N THR A 73 6.72 1.54 -11.86
CA THR A 73 5.53 1.66 -11.02
C THR A 73 5.23 0.32 -10.35
N VAL A 74 5.17 0.31 -9.02
CA VAL A 74 4.81 -0.90 -8.26
C VAL A 74 3.39 -0.77 -7.73
N LEU A 75 2.56 -1.76 -8.03
CA LEU A 75 1.15 -1.83 -7.67
C LEU A 75 0.88 -2.99 -6.71
N GLU A 76 -0.17 -2.87 -5.92
CA GLU A 76 -0.73 -4.01 -5.19
C GLU A 76 -1.43 -4.95 -6.19
N LEU A 77 -1.21 -6.24 -6.08
CA LEU A 77 -2.04 -7.22 -6.76
C LEU A 77 -3.41 -7.25 -6.08
N LEU A 78 -4.41 -6.63 -6.68
CA LEU A 78 -5.79 -6.65 -6.20
C LEU A 78 -6.51 -7.83 -6.84
N ASP A 79 -6.63 -8.94 -6.12
CA ASP A 79 -7.45 -10.06 -6.57
C ASP A 79 -8.93 -9.76 -6.28
N ILE A 80 -9.61 -9.21 -7.30
CA ILE A 80 -11.03 -8.89 -7.23
C ILE A 80 -11.88 -10.17 -7.21
N ARG A 81 -11.34 -11.31 -7.65
CA ARG A 81 -12.08 -12.57 -7.79
C ARG A 81 -12.40 -13.25 -6.46
N GLU A 82 -11.61 -13.01 -5.42
CA GLU A 82 -11.92 -13.51 -4.07
C GLU A 82 -13.18 -12.88 -3.48
N PHE A 83 -13.65 -11.77 -4.03
CA PHE A 83 -14.83 -11.03 -3.56
C PHE A 83 -16.15 -11.43 -4.28
N GLU A 84 -16.13 -12.31 -5.27
CA GLU A 84 -17.31 -12.68 -6.09
C GLU A 84 -18.34 -13.57 -5.37
N LYS A 85 -18.56 -13.42 -4.07
CA LYS A 85 -19.45 -14.33 -3.31
C LYS A 85 -20.90 -13.89 -3.13
N SER A 86 -21.30 -12.67 -3.53
CA SER A 86 -22.72 -12.26 -3.49
C SER A 86 -23.06 -11.10 -4.45
N HIS A 87 -24.33 -11.05 -4.93
CA HIS A 87 -24.83 -9.95 -5.77
C HIS A 87 -24.73 -8.57 -5.12
N LYS A 88 -24.85 -8.48 -3.79
CA LYS A 88 -24.70 -7.25 -3.02
C LYS A 88 -23.24 -6.77 -3.03
N LEU A 89 -22.31 -7.71 -2.90
CA LEU A 89 -20.87 -7.43 -2.95
C LEU A 89 -20.41 -6.96 -4.34
N ASN A 90 -20.97 -7.52 -5.42
CA ASN A 90 -20.68 -7.10 -6.79
C ASN A 90 -21.10 -5.65 -7.06
N GLY A 91 -22.20 -5.18 -6.45
CA GLY A 91 -22.59 -3.77 -6.48
C GLY A 91 -21.56 -2.86 -5.78
N ASP A 92 -21.07 -3.28 -4.62
CA ASP A 92 -20.06 -2.54 -3.86
C ASP A 92 -18.69 -2.55 -4.56
N LEU A 93 -18.30 -3.64 -5.20
CA LEU A 93 -17.08 -3.75 -5.97
C LEU A 93 -17.07 -2.86 -7.23
N SER A 94 -18.23 -2.71 -7.89
CA SER A 94 -18.36 -1.81 -9.05
C SER A 94 -18.11 -0.34 -8.70
N THR A 95 -18.27 0.04 -7.43
CA THR A 95 -18.01 1.37 -6.88
C THR A 95 -16.69 1.48 -6.14
N PHE A 96 -15.91 0.39 -6.08
CA PHE A 96 -14.66 0.35 -5.34
C PHE A 96 -13.60 1.25 -6.00
N ALA A 97 -13.41 2.42 -5.44
CA ALA A 97 -12.58 3.47 -6.02
C ALA A 97 -11.12 3.07 -6.24
N ARG A 98 -10.54 2.25 -5.33
CA ARG A 98 -9.14 1.78 -5.46
C ARG A 98 -8.96 0.87 -6.67
N GLY A 99 -9.84 -0.12 -6.86
CA GLY A 99 -9.77 -1.05 -8.00
C GLY A 99 -9.91 -0.31 -9.33
N ARG A 100 -10.84 0.62 -9.41
CA ARG A 100 -11.05 1.46 -10.62
C ARG A 100 -9.88 2.37 -10.90
N LEU A 101 -9.31 2.97 -9.87
CA LEU A 101 -8.10 3.77 -10.01
C LEU A 101 -6.96 2.93 -10.57
N GLN A 102 -6.74 1.74 -9.98
CA GLN A 102 -5.65 0.87 -10.40
C GLN A 102 -5.83 0.43 -11.85
N GLN A 103 -7.04 0.01 -12.24
CA GLN A 103 -7.35 -0.35 -13.63
C GLN A 103 -7.10 0.82 -14.59
N LYS A 104 -7.56 2.03 -14.24
CA LYS A 104 -7.32 3.21 -15.07
C LYS A 104 -5.83 3.54 -15.15
N LEU A 105 -5.10 3.46 -14.05
CA LEU A 105 -3.67 3.69 -14.01
C LEU A 105 -2.91 2.67 -14.85
N MET A 106 -3.22 1.38 -14.73
CA MET A 106 -2.60 0.32 -15.55
C MET A 106 -2.86 0.53 -17.04
N SER A 107 -4.10 0.93 -17.39
CA SER A 107 -4.43 1.26 -18.77
C SER A 107 -3.60 2.41 -19.32
N GLU A 108 -3.39 3.48 -18.55
CA GLU A 108 -2.58 4.62 -18.97
C GLU A 108 -1.09 4.24 -19.03
N LEU A 109 -0.57 3.49 -18.04
CA LEU A 109 0.81 3.00 -18.07
C LEU A 109 1.08 2.16 -19.34
N ASN A 110 0.19 1.23 -19.66
CA ASN A 110 0.30 0.41 -20.87
C ASN A 110 0.21 1.26 -22.14
N TRP A 111 -0.71 2.24 -22.18
CA TRP A 111 -0.88 3.10 -23.34
C TRP A 111 0.37 3.92 -23.68
N TYR A 112 1.04 4.43 -22.63
CA TYR A 112 2.25 5.24 -22.79
C TYR A 112 3.55 4.44 -22.72
N GLY A 113 3.50 3.10 -22.61
CA GLY A 113 4.67 2.24 -22.56
C GLY A 113 5.51 2.38 -21.28
N TYR A 114 4.90 2.70 -20.16
CA TYR A 114 5.57 2.73 -18.86
C TYR A 114 5.57 1.36 -18.19
N ASP A 115 6.68 0.99 -17.58
CA ASP A 115 6.79 -0.25 -16.86
C ASP A 115 6.06 -0.23 -15.52
N TYR A 116 5.38 -1.33 -15.22
CA TYR A 116 4.82 -1.57 -13.90
C TYR A 116 4.88 -3.04 -13.51
N VAL A 117 4.83 -3.30 -12.21
CA VAL A 117 4.78 -4.65 -11.64
C VAL A 117 3.74 -4.70 -10.53
N GLU A 118 3.00 -5.80 -10.46
CA GLU A 118 2.06 -6.08 -9.37
C GLU A 118 2.69 -7.07 -8.38
N VAL A 119 2.53 -6.78 -7.08
CA VAL A 119 3.02 -7.63 -6.01
C VAL A 119 1.92 -7.89 -4.98
N PRO A 120 1.87 -9.08 -4.36
CA PRO A 120 0.88 -9.41 -3.33
C PRO A 120 0.92 -8.41 -2.17
N PRO A 121 -0.24 -7.92 -1.70
CA PRO A 121 -0.32 -6.92 -0.64
C PRO A 121 -0.28 -7.50 0.77
N ASP A 122 -0.27 -8.83 0.91
CA ASP A 122 -0.39 -9.52 2.20
C ASP A 122 0.59 -8.99 3.23
N PHE A 123 0.08 -8.65 4.42
CA PHE A 123 0.84 -8.16 5.57
C PHE A 123 1.66 -6.86 5.35
N THR A 124 1.56 -6.18 4.22
CA THR A 124 2.36 -4.97 3.95
C THR A 124 2.10 -3.84 4.92
N SER A 125 0.88 -3.71 5.45
CA SER A 125 0.52 -2.71 6.46
C SER A 125 0.74 -3.18 7.90
N GLN A 126 1.25 -4.40 8.11
CA GLN A 126 1.48 -5.00 9.42
C GLN A 126 2.96 -5.32 9.67
N THR A 127 3.80 -5.21 8.64
CA THR A 127 5.25 -5.50 8.72
C THR A 127 6.02 -4.20 8.87
N CYS A 128 6.92 -4.14 9.85
CA CYS A 128 7.79 -3.00 10.05
C CYS A 128 8.84 -2.92 8.94
N PRO A 129 8.97 -1.79 8.22
CA PRO A 129 9.95 -1.64 7.16
C PRO A 129 11.38 -1.49 7.67
N VAL A 130 11.57 -1.24 8.97
CA VAL A 130 12.89 -1.04 9.61
C VAL A 130 13.45 -2.35 10.13
N CYS A 131 12.68 -3.09 10.96
CA CYS A 131 13.18 -4.30 11.64
C CYS A 131 12.58 -5.60 11.10
N GLY A 132 11.65 -5.55 10.16
CA GLY A 132 10.98 -6.72 9.60
C GLY A 132 9.93 -7.35 10.52
N TYR A 133 9.77 -6.87 11.77
CA TYR A 133 8.79 -7.42 12.71
C TYR A 133 7.38 -7.37 12.13
N HIS A 134 6.75 -8.54 12.05
CA HIS A 134 5.40 -8.71 11.53
C HIS A 134 4.44 -9.06 12.68
N HIS A 135 3.46 -8.21 12.94
CA HIS A 135 2.40 -8.47 13.90
C HIS A 135 1.15 -7.64 13.61
N GLY A 136 -0.04 -8.19 13.90
CA GLY A 136 -1.31 -7.49 13.71
C GLY A 136 -1.42 -6.21 14.52
N ASP A 137 -0.88 -6.21 15.75
CA ASP A 137 -0.94 -5.08 16.68
C ASP A 137 -0.06 -3.89 16.26
N ASN A 138 0.85 -4.07 15.30
CA ASN A 138 1.59 -2.96 14.69
C ASN A 138 0.65 -1.94 14.04
N ARG A 139 -0.59 -2.34 13.75
CA ARG A 139 -1.63 -1.45 13.25
C ARG A 139 -2.65 -1.18 14.35
N SER A 140 -2.79 0.08 14.73
CA SER A 140 -3.74 0.50 15.76
C SER A 140 -5.19 0.13 15.38
N THR A 141 -5.91 -0.49 16.30
CA THR A 141 -7.35 -0.77 16.17
C THR A 141 -8.20 0.49 16.36
N VAL A 142 -7.72 1.44 17.15
CA VAL A 142 -8.41 2.71 17.45
C VAL A 142 -8.17 3.73 16.32
N ASN A 143 -6.93 3.82 15.83
CA ASN A 143 -6.58 4.68 14.70
C ASN A 143 -5.97 3.83 13.58
N SER A 144 -6.80 3.38 12.65
CA SER A 144 -6.38 2.52 11.54
C SER A 144 -5.33 3.13 10.60
N LYS A 145 -5.03 4.42 10.75
CA LYS A 145 -3.98 5.12 10.00
C LYS A 145 -2.63 5.12 10.69
N LEU A 146 -2.58 4.79 11.97
CA LEU A 146 -1.35 4.75 12.73
C LEU A 146 -0.74 3.35 12.66
N PHE A 147 0.52 3.30 12.27
CA PHE A 147 1.39 2.15 12.41
C PHE A 147 2.41 2.42 13.53
N LYS A 148 2.56 1.48 14.47
CA LYS A 148 3.57 1.52 15.50
C LYS A 148 4.16 0.12 15.67
N CYS A 149 5.46 -0.02 15.45
CA CYS A 149 6.15 -1.27 15.61
C CYS A 149 6.28 -1.64 17.10
N GLY A 150 5.75 -2.80 17.49
CA GLY A 150 5.87 -3.31 18.85
C GLY A 150 7.30 -3.73 19.25
N CYS A 151 8.22 -3.89 18.26
CA CYS A 151 9.60 -4.30 18.52
C CYS A 151 10.57 -3.11 18.59
N CYS A 152 10.67 -2.33 17.52
CA CYS A 152 11.68 -1.25 17.42
C CYS A 152 11.11 0.16 17.68
N GLY A 153 9.81 0.28 17.93
CA GLY A 153 9.15 1.56 18.20
C GLY A 153 8.95 2.48 16.99
N TYR A 154 9.28 2.03 15.77
CA TYR A 154 9.06 2.82 14.54
C TYR A 154 7.58 3.17 14.37
N GLU A 155 7.30 4.45 14.13
CA GLU A 155 5.94 4.97 13.94
C GLU A 155 5.81 5.70 12.59
N ASP A 156 4.69 5.48 11.88
CA ASP A 156 4.38 6.15 10.62
C ASP A 156 2.89 5.99 10.25
N ASP A 157 2.46 6.64 9.18
CA ASP A 157 1.16 6.40 8.57
C ASP A 157 1.10 4.97 7.99
N ALA A 158 0.08 4.19 8.34
CA ALA A 158 -0.06 2.79 7.91
C ALA A 158 -0.14 2.62 6.39
N ASP A 159 -0.69 3.62 5.66
CA ASP A 159 -0.69 3.62 4.19
C ASP A 159 0.72 3.87 3.64
N HIS A 160 1.52 4.69 4.34
CA HIS A 160 2.92 4.90 3.97
C HIS A 160 3.76 3.63 4.18
N VAL A 161 3.64 3.01 5.35
CA VAL A 161 4.30 1.73 5.65
C VAL A 161 3.95 0.67 4.60
N GLY A 162 2.66 0.50 4.29
CA GLY A 162 2.24 -0.40 3.23
C GLY A 162 2.87 -0.08 1.87
N ALA A 163 2.99 1.21 1.51
CA ALA A 163 3.59 1.64 0.26
C ALA A 163 5.09 1.36 0.19
N VAL A 164 5.81 1.58 1.29
CA VAL A 164 7.24 1.24 1.41
C VAL A 164 7.45 -0.26 1.24
N ASN A 165 6.65 -1.08 1.93
CA ASN A 165 6.74 -2.53 1.83
C ASN A 165 6.40 -3.05 0.43
N ILE A 166 5.37 -2.51 -0.23
CA ILE A 166 5.05 -2.85 -1.63
C ILE A 166 6.23 -2.53 -2.55
N ARG A 167 6.83 -1.35 -2.41
CA ARG A 167 8.02 -0.98 -3.18
C ARG A 167 9.18 -1.95 -2.94
N ASN A 168 9.46 -2.27 -1.69
CA ASN A 168 10.59 -3.14 -1.32
C ASN A 168 10.41 -4.56 -1.88
N ARG A 169 9.18 -5.09 -1.93
CA ARG A 169 8.87 -6.39 -2.53
C ARG A 169 9.23 -6.48 -4.01
N ALA A 170 9.05 -5.42 -4.77
CA ALA A 170 9.41 -5.41 -6.18
C ALA A 170 10.91 -5.48 -6.44
N ALA A 171 11.74 -5.10 -5.48
CA ALA A 171 13.19 -5.19 -5.55
C ALA A 171 13.76 -6.47 -4.91
N ASP A 172 12.92 -7.25 -4.24
CA ASP A 172 13.31 -8.42 -3.44
C ASP A 172 13.17 -9.70 -4.24
N LYS A 173 14.30 -10.23 -4.72
CA LYS A 173 14.32 -11.45 -5.56
C LYS A 173 13.79 -12.69 -4.84
N GLU A 174 14.02 -12.81 -3.54
CA GLU A 174 13.56 -13.95 -2.74
C GLU A 174 12.04 -13.92 -2.58
N LEU A 175 11.47 -12.76 -2.26
CA LEU A 175 10.03 -12.57 -2.21
C LEU A 175 9.37 -12.78 -3.58
N LEU A 176 9.95 -12.25 -4.66
CA LEU A 176 9.42 -12.45 -6.00
C LEU A 176 9.43 -13.93 -6.41
N LYS A 177 10.48 -14.69 -6.03
CA LYS A 177 10.53 -16.12 -6.23
C LYS A 177 9.44 -16.84 -5.42
N LEU A 178 9.31 -16.54 -4.14
CA LEU A 178 8.26 -17.09 -3.28
C LEU A 178 6.87 -16.88 -3.89
N PHE A 179 6.56 -15.66 -4.34
CA PHE A 179 5.27 -15.34 -4.95
C PHE A 179 5.03 -16.11 -6.26
N LYS A 180 6.08 -16.37 -7.02
CA LYS A 180 5.97 -17.13 -8.28
C LYS A 180 5.79 -18.62 -8.04
N ASP A 181 6.48 -19.18 -7.03
CA ASP A 181 6.57 -20.62 -6.80
C ASP A 181 5.37 -21.15 -5.99
N ALA A 182 4.65 -20.28 -5.27
CA ALA A 182 3.51 -20.67 -4.45
C ALA A 182 2.34 -21.20 -5.30
N LYS A 183 1.86 -22.39 -4.95
CA LYS A 183 0.74 -23.06 -5.66
C LYS A 183 -0.64 -22.58 -5.20
N SER A 184 -0.73 -21.94 -4.05
CA SER A 184 -1.96 -21.40 -3.50
C SER A 184 -1.67 -20.15 -2.66
N HIS A 185 -2.70 -19.29 -2.50
CA HIS A 185 -2.61 -18.10 -1.66
C HIS A 185 -2.27 -18.44 -0.20
N LYS A 186 -2.84 -19.53 0.34
CA LYS A 186 -2.54 -19.99 1.71
C LYS A 186 -1.09 -20.43 1.87
N GLU A 187 -0.55 -21.14 0.89
CA GLU A 187 0.86 -21.54 0.87
C GLU A 187 1.78 -20.32 0.81
N MET A 188 1.46 -19.38 -0.06
CA MET A 188 2.17 -18.11 -0.21
C MET A 188 2.19 -17.34 1.10
N GLN A 189 1.05 -17.16 1.77
CA GLN A 189 0.97 -16.47 3.05
C GLN A 189 1.80 -17.16 4.14
N SER A 190 1.71 -18.50 4.24
CA SER A 190 2.48 -19.26 5.25
C SER A 190 3.99 -19.16 5.04
N SER A 191 4.44 -19.22 3.79
CA SER A 191 5.85 -19.08 3.43
C SER A 191 6.34 -17.65 3.63
N LEU A 192 5.49 -16.66 3.34
CA LEU A 192 5.80 -15.25 3.55
C LEU A 192 5.99 -14.94 5.05
N VAL A 193 5.11 -15.44 5.92
CA VAL A 193 5.26 -15.23 7.37
C VAL A 193 6.58 -15.80 7.87
N ARG A 194 6.92 -17.05 7.49
CA ARG A 194 8.20 -17.66 7.87
C ARG A 194 9.40 -16.81 7.45
N LEU A 195 9.39 -16.35 6.19
CA LEU A 195 10.47 -15.50 5.67
C LEU A 195 10.59 -14.17 6.41
N LEU A 196 9.46 -13.58 6.81
CA LEU A 196 9.45 -12.34 7.60
C LEU A 196 10.01 -12.57 8.99
N ASP A 197 9.64 -13.68 9.63
CA ASP A 197 10.14 -14.07 10.96
C ASP A 197 11.65 -14.33 10.93
N ASP A 198 12.15 -15.08 9.94
CA ASP A 198 13.58 -15.34 9.76
C ASP A 198 14.38 -14.06 9.59
N ARG A 199 13.89 -13.13 8.75
CA ARG A 199 14.52 -11.82 8.54
C ARG A 199 14.50 -10.94 9.78
N HIS A 200 13.44 -11.03 10.58
CA HIS A 200 13.38 -10.32 11.84
C HIS A 200 14.40 -10.85 12.85
N LEU A 201 14.55 -12.17 12.95
CA LEU A 201 15.58 -12.81 13.76
C LEU A 201 17.00 -12.40 13.33
N ASP A 202 17.27 -12.37 12.04
CA ASP A 202 18.54 -11.89 11.49
C ASP A 202 18.81 -10.42 11.85
N TRP A 203 17.78 -9.59 11.82
CA TRP A 203 17.89 -8.19 12.25
C TRP A 203 18.23 -8.09 13.74
N GLN A 204 17.56 -8.85 14.61
CA GLN A 204 17.84 -8.91 16.06
C GLN A 204 19.28 -9.35 16.32
N MET A 205 19.74 -10.39 15.64
CA MET A 205 21.12 -10.91 15.79
C MET A 205 22.17 -9.87 15.37
N LYS A 206 21.88 -9.06 14.35
CA LYS A 206 22.77 -7.95 13.94
C LYS A 206 22.81 -6.86 15.00
N GLN A 207 21.68 -6.51 15.62
CA GLN A 207 21.66 -5.51 16.71
C GLN A 207 22.52 -5.97 17.91
N LEU A 208 22.45 -7.24 18.26
CA LEU A 208 23.26 -7.80 19.37
C LEU A 208 24.76 -7.81 19.06
N LYS A 209 25.15 -7.88 17.80
CA LYS A 209 26.58 -7.86 17.36
C LYS A 209 27.13 -6.45 17.16
N THR A 210 26.29 -5.42 17.11
CA THR A 210 26.74 -4.04 16.98
C THR A 210 27.18 -3.54 18.37
N PRO A 211 28.44 -3.12 18.59
CA PRO A 211 28.87 -2.54 19.84
C PRO A 211 28.02 -1.31 20.16
N ILE A 212 27.51 -1.21 21.37
CA ILE A 212 26.86 0.01 21.87
C ILE A 212 27.95 1.08 21.96
N LEU A 213 28.04 1.94 20.98
CA LEU A 213 28.78 3.19 21.09
C LEU A 213 28.01 4.05 22.09
N GLN A 214 28.45 4.02 23.35
CA GLN A 214 27.95 4.96 24.34
C GLN A 214 28.32 6.35 23.89
N GLU A 215 27.38 7.28 23.95
CA GLU A 215 27.57 8.72 23.66
C GLU A 215 28.58 9.46 24.55
N THR A 216 29.28 8.75 25.40
CA THR A 216 30.39 9.26 26.20
C THR A 216 31.70 8.73 25.61
N GLY A 217 32.39 9.56 24.86
CA GLY A 217 33.69 9.36 24.16
C GLY A 217 34.79 8.55 24.82
N ASN A 218 34.49 7.49 25.59
CA ASN A 218 35.45 6.55 26.14
C ASN A 218 35.12 5.13 25.69
N VAL A 219 35.94 4.60 24.83
CA VAL A 219 35.93 3.19 24.44
C VAL A 219 36.33 2.37 25.67
N VAL A 220 35.40 1.66 26.28
CA VAL A 220 35.72 0.61 27.25
C VAL A 220 35.76 -0.71 26.50
N SER A 221 36.96 -1.24 26.25
CA SER A 221 37.15 -2.61 25.81
C SER A 221 36.78 -3.55 26.96
N VAL A 222 35.75 -4.37 26.79
CA VAL A 222 35.48 -5.50 27.67
C VAL A 222 36.08 -6.73 27.01
N LEU A 223 37.03 -7.32 27.74
CA LEU A 223 37.63 -8.62 27.47
C LEU A 223 36.63 -9.75 27.65
#